data_52f52ef7a1665dcacac36f5ec8422775
#
_entry.id   52f52ef7a1665dcacac36f5ec8422775
#
_cell.length_a   1.000
_cell.length_b   1.000
_cell.length_c   1.000
_cell.angle_alpha   90.00
_cell.angle_beta   90.00
_cell.angle_gamma   90.00
#
_symmetry.space_group_name_H-M   'P 1'
#
loop_
_entity.id
_entity.type
_entity.pdbx_description
1 polymer ?
#
loop_
_entity_poly.entity_id
_entity_poly.type
_entity_poly.pdbx_seq_one_letter_code
_entity_poly.pdbx_strand_id
1 'polypeptide(L)'
;MIKVEAPARICFFGDHQDYLNLPVIAGTINRFIHIEGKPINKKSFFLELIDIKEVITIDLNKKYNNIKNGDYFLSALDILKRAGFLFNQGYKIKIYGEIPINAGISSSSALVVAWIRFLISIQDHKPEITDLQIGKWAYEAESEFFNQPGGLMDQY
;
A
#
# COMPACT_ATOMS: atom_id res chain seq x y z
N MET A 1 -4.61 -9.10 16.90
CA MET A 1 -3.60 -8.20 16.32
C MET A 1 -3.18 -8.76 14.98
N ILE A 2 -3.27 -7.96 13.94
CA ILE A 2 -2.87 -8.34 12.57
C ILE A 2 -1.54 -7.70 12.29
N LYS A 3 -0.63 -8.45 11.66
CA LYS A 3 0.69 -7.97 11.23
C LYS A 3 0.89 -8.36 9.79
N VAL A 4 1.35 -7.43 8.99
CA VAL A 4 1.75 -7.63 7.60
C VAL A 4 3.05 -6.89 7.33
N GLU A 5 3.77 -7.33 6.32
CA GLU A 5 5.00 -6.69 5.87
C GLU A 5 5.13 -6.79 4.35
N ALA A 6 5.87 -5.85 3.78
CA ALA A 6 6.30 -5.89 2.40
C ALA A 6 7.77 -5.49 2.29
N PRO A 7 8.57 -6.20 1.50
CA PRO A 7 9.97 -5.88 1.31
C PRO A 7 10.16 -4.67 0.38
N ALA A 8 11.27 -3.98 0.55
CA ALA A 8 11.78 -3.06 -0.46
C ALA A 8 12.41 -3.84 -1.63
N ARG A 9 12.58 -3.17 -2.75
CA ARG A 9 13.26 -3.72 -3.92
C ARG A 9 14.43 -2.84 -4.34
N ILE A 10 15.37 -3.44 -5.04
CA ILE A 10 16.44 -2.75 -5.75
C ILE A 10 16.37 -3.14 -7.22
N CYS A 11 16.51 -2.15 -8.12
CA CYS A 11 16.66 -2.40 -9.54
C CYS A 11 18.15 -2.54 -9.87
N PHE A 12 18.54 -3.65 -10.47
CA PHE A 12 19.91 -3.90 -10.90
C PHE A 12 20.13 -3.38 -12.33
N PHE A 13 19.13 -3.59 -13.21
CA PHE A 13 19.18 -3.18 -14.61
C PHE A 13 17.80 -2.80 -15.11
N GLY A 14 17.73 -1.75 -15.94
CA GLY A 14 16.49 -1.35 -16.61
C GLY A 14 15.64 -0.38 -15.81
N ASP A 15 16.22 0.33 -14.85
CA ASP A 15 15.54 1.44 -14.18
C ASP A 15 15.04 2.45 -15.24
N HIS A 16 13.78 2.92 -15.10
CA HIS A 16 13.07 3.73 -16.11
C HIS A 16 12.81 3.05 -17.46
N GLN A 17 12.79 1.71 -17.51
CA GLN A 17 12.48 0.95 -18.74
C GLN A 17 11.19 0.13 -18.62
N ASP A 18 10.73 -0.17 -17.44
CA ASP A 18 9.54 -0.98 -17.16
C ASP A 18 8.26 -0.35 -17.74
N TYR A 19 8.10 0.98 -17.66
CA TYR A 19 6.97 1.69 -18.28
C TYR A 19 7.04 1.74 -19.81
N LEU A 20 8.18 1.36 -20.39
CA LEU A 20 8.36 1.18 -21.84
C LEU A 20 8.15 -0.27 -22.27
N ASN A 21 7.73 -1.16 -21.36
CA ASN A 21 7.61 -2.61 -21.58
C ASN A 21 8.94 -3.26 -22.00
N LEU A 22 10.05 -2.73 -21.55
CA LEU A 22 11.38 -3.30 -21.77
C LEU A 22 11.78 -4.18 -20.59
N PRO A 23 12.66 -5.19 -20.79
CA PRO A 23 13.08 -6.08 -19.72
C PRO A 23 13.80 -5.32 -18.59
N VAL A 24 13.48 -5.67 -17.34
CA VAL A 24 14.15 -5.17 -16.15
C VAL A 24 14.64 -6.35 -15.30
N ILE A 25 15.67 -6.10 -14.49
CA ILE A 25 16.15 -7.05 -13.48
C ILE A 25 16.09 -6.35 -12.13
N ALA A 26 15.18 -6.80 -11.29
CA ALA A 26 15.01 -6.29 -9.94
C ALA A 26 14.99 -7.45 -8.94
N GLY A 27 15.22 -7.14 -7.68
CA GLY A 27 15.14 -8.12 -6.60
C GLY A 27 14.76 -7.48 -5.28
N THR A 28 14.10 -8.24 -4.43
CA THR A 28 13.76 -7.80 -3.07
C THR A 28 15.00 -7.78 -2.18
N ILE A 29 15.00 -6.90 -1.20
CA ILE A 29 16.03 -6.81 -0.17
C ILE A 29 15.43 -7.02 1.21
N ASN A 30 16.28 -7.33 2.19
CA ASN A 30 15.88 -7.57 3.58
C ASN A 30 15.62 -6.27 4.36
N ARG A 31 14.85 -5.38 3.79
CA ARG A 31 14.33 -4.16 4.42
C ARG A 31 12.83 -4.12 4.17
N PHE A 32 12.05 -3.90 5.21
CA PHE A 32 10.61 -4.07 5.17
C PHE A 32 9.88 -2.81 5.65
N ILE A 33 8.67 -2.62 5.12
CA ILE A 33 7.63 -1.84 5.75
C ILE A 33 6.76 -2.80 6.54
N HIS A 34 6.50 -2.46 7.80
CA HIS A 34 5.66 -3.23 8.72
C HIS A 34 4.38 -2.46 9.01
N ILE A 35 3.26 -3.17 9.03
CA ILE A 35 1.96 -2.65 9.44
C ILE A 35 1.38 -3.57 10.51
N GLU A 36 1.08 -3.00 11.67
CA GLU A 36 0.44 -3.69 12.79
C GLU A 36 -0.90 -3.05 13.12
N GLY A 37 -1.98 -3.81 13.14
CA GLY A 37 -3.32 -3.30 13.42
C GLY A 37 -4.01 -4.02 14.56
N LYS A 38 -4.71 -3.24 15.40
CA LYS A 38 -5.60 -3.74 16.44
C LYS A 38 -7.00 -3.19 16.20
N PRO A 39 -8.06 -4.03 16.26
CA PRO A 39 -9.43 -3.54 16.11
C PRO A 39 -9.79 -2.56 17.23
N ILE A 40 -10.62 -1.57 16.91
CA ILE A 40 -11.15 -0.59 17.85
C ILE A 40 -12.66 -0.44 17.66
N ASN A 41 -13.37 -0.03 18.70
CA ASN A 41 -14.82 0.20 18.63
C ASN A 41 -15.15 1.58 18.03
N LYS A 42 -14.61 1.88 16.85
CA LYS A 42 -14.90 3.09 16.06
C LYS A 42 -14.78 2.73 14.59
N LYS A 43 -15.62 3.32 13.73
CA LYS A 43 -15.53 3.14 12.27
C LYS A 43 -14.50 4.08 11.65
N SER A 44 -13.24 3.95 12.06
CA SER A 44 -12.15 4.77 11.56
C SER A 44 -10.83 4.01 11.61
N PHE A 45 -9.95 4.27 10.68
CA PHE A 45 -8.55 3.86 10.75
C PHE A 45 -7.73 5.00 11.35
N PHE A 46 -7.02 4.71 12.43
CA PHE A 46 -6.03 5.61 13.04
C PHE A 46 -4.63 5.08 12.71
N LEU A 47 -3.97 5.74 11.76
CA LEU A 47 -2.63 5.37 11.30
C LEU A 47 -1.59 6.20 12.03
N GLU A 48 -0.72 5.55 12.76
CA GLU A 48 0.47 6.13 13.39
C GLU A 48 1.67 5.82 12.48
N LEU A 49 2.16 6.83 11.77
CA LEU A 49 3.35 6.75 10.92
C LEU A 49 4.57 7.05 11.78
N ILE A 50 5.19 5.99 12.32
CA ILE A 50 6.19 6.11 13.39
C ILE A 50 7.43 6.87 12.92
N ASP A 51 7.90 6.60 11.70
CA ASP A 51 9.18 7.12 11.19
C ASP A 51 9.13 8.62 10.92
N ILE A 52 7.95 9.15 10.55
CA ILE A 52 7.75 10.58 10.28
C ILE A 52 6.97 11.30 11.38
N LYS A 53 6.59 10.56 12.45
CA LYS A 53 5.85 11.08 13.62
C LYS A 53 4.52 11.76 13.25
N GLU A 54 3.83 11.23 12.27
CA GLU A 54 2.52 11.71 11.82
C GLU A 54 1.40 10.76 12.22
N VAL A 55 0.20 11.33 12.36
CA VAL A 55 -1.03 10.57 12.61
C VAL A 55 -2.07 10.95 11.57
N ILE A 56 -2.61 9.96 10.88
CA ILE A 56 -3.66 10.11 9.89
C ILE A 56 -4.92 9.42 10.41
N THR A 57 -6.08 10.07 10.24
CA THR A 57 -7.38 9.46 10.57
C THR A 57 -8.21 9.35 9.30
N ILE A 58 -8.67 8.14 8.99
CA ILE A 58 -9.58 7.86 7.88
C ILE A 58 -10.92 7.43 8.45
N ASP A 59 -11.95 8.24 8.24
CA ASP A 59 -13.33 7.92 8.62
C ASP A 59 -13.94 6.98 7.56
N LEU A 60 -14.32 5.77 7.96
CA LEU A 60 -14.86 4.75 7.06
C LEU A 60 -16.30 5.04 6.59
N ASN A 61 -17.02 5.93 7.28
CA ASN A 61 -18.37 6.36 6.88
C ASN A 61 -18.34 7.49 5.84
N LYS A 62 -17.20 8.18 5.70
CA LYS A 62 -17.04 9.30 4.78
C LYS A 62 -16.75 8.81 3.36
N LYS A 63 -17.39 9.45 2.37
CA LYS A 63 -16.97 9.33 0.97
C LYS A 63 -15.90 10.39 0.68
N TYR A 64 -14.81 9.95 0.09
CA TYR A 64 -13.70 10.79 -0.31
C TYR A 64 -13.77 11.02 -1.82
N ASN A 65 -14.34 12.16 -2.24
CA ASN A 65 -14.58 12.45 -3.67
C ASN A 65 -13.35 13.09 -4.34
N ASN A 66 -12.47 13.71 -3.55
CA ASN A 66 -11.25 14.38 -4.04
C ASN A 66 -10.06 13.87 -3.24
N ILE A 67 -9.48 12.75 -3.69
CA ILE A 67 -8.26 12.19 -3.10
C ILE A 67 -7.07 12.95 -3.69
N LYS A 68 -6.26 13.53 -2.80
CA LYS A 68 -5.07 14.30 -3.21
C LYS A 68 -4.02 13.38 -3.81
N ASN A 69 -3.29 13.89 -4.79
CA ASN A 69 -2.15 13.18 -5.36
C ASN A 69 -1.15 12.79 -4.26
N GLY A 70 -0.72 11.53 -4.25
CA GLY A 70 0.16 10.97 -3.23
C GLY A 70 -0.54 10.45 -1.97
N ASP A 71 -1.87 10.57 -1.84
CA ASP A 71 -2.62 9.94 -0.74
C ASP A 71 -2.90 8.47 -1.06
N TYR A 72 -1.87 7.68 -0.97
CA TYR A 72 -1.90 6.25 -1.26
C TYR A 72 -2.79 5.44 -0.30
N PHE A 73 -3.03 5.94 0.91
CA PHE A 73 -3.92 5.29 1.86
C PHE A 73 -5.37 5.34 1.39
N LEU A 74 -5.80 6.49 0.91
CA LEU A 74 -7.17 6.67 0.42
C LEU A 74 -7.37 6.09 -0.97
N SER A 75 -6.39 6.20 -1.88
CA SER A 75 -6.50 5.61 -3.23
C SER A 75 -6.63 4.09 -3.17
N ALA A 76 -5.79 3.42 -2.40
CA ALA A 76 -5.86 1.97 -2.21
C ALA A 76 -7.18 1.54 -1.54
N LEU A 77 -7.65 2.29 -0.55
CA LEU A 77 -8.94 2.02 0.09
C LEU A 77 -10.11 2.15 -0.90
N ASP A 78 -10.09 3.16 -1.77
CA ASP A 78 -11.12 3.39 -2.79
C ASP A 78 -11.12 2.28 -3.85
N ILE A 79 -9.95 1.88 -4.33
CA ILE A 79 -9.78 0.77 -5.28
C ILE A 79 -10.35 -0.53 -4.70
N LEU A 80 -10.01 -0.87 -3.47
CA LEU A 80 -10.52 -2.08 -2.85
C LEU A 80 -12.03 -2.00 -2.60
N LYS A 81 -12.58 -0.84 -2.24
CA LYS A 81 -14.04 -0.65 -2.16
C LYS A 81 -14.72 -0.89 -3.52
N ARG A 82 -14.15 -0.39 -4.61
CA ARG A 82 -14.64 -0.67 -5.99
C ARG A 82 -14.52 -2.14 -6.36
N ALA A 83 -13.51 -2.83 -5.85
CA ALA A 83 -13.35 -4.28 -6.00
C ALA A 83 -14.31 -5.11 -5.11
N GLY A 84 -15.17 -4.47 -4.33
CA GLY A 84 -16.21 -5.13 -3.52
C GLY A 84 -15.83 -5.41 -2.07
N PHE A 85 -14.68 -4.93 -1.59
CA PHE A 85 -14.28 -5.08 -0.18
C PHE A 85 -15.07 -4.12 0.72
N LEU A 86 -15.46 -4.61 1.90
CA LEU A 86 -16.22 -3.85 2.89
C LEU A 86 -15.33 -3.55 4.11
N PHE A 87 -15.38 -2.31 4.57
CA PHE A 87 -14.60 -1.85 5.72
C PHE A 87 -15.55 -1.31 6.80
N ASN A 88 -16.04 -2.21 7.65
CA ASN A 88 -17.01 -1.91 8.71
C ASN A 88 -16.39 -1.82 10.09
N GLN A 89 -15.20 -2.39 10.26
CA GLN A 89 -14.44 -2.42 11.51
C GLN A 89 -13.28 -1.43 11.45
N GLY A 90 -13.16 -0.59 12.48
CA GLY A 90 -12.03 0.32 12.60
C GLY A 90 -10.82 -0.31 13.26
N TYR A 91 -9.66 0.27 13.01
CA TYR A 91 -8.36 -0.21 13.51
C TYR A 91 -7.48 0.94 13.97
N LYS A 92 -6.75 0.70 15.06
CA LYS A 92 -5.54 1.46 15.38
C LYS A 92 -4.35 0.75 14.75
N ILE A 93 -3.61 1.48 13.89
CA ILE A 93 -2.64 0.91 12.96
C ILE A 93 -1.32 1.63 13.17
N LYS A 94 -0.25 0.87 13.38
CA LYS A 94 1.12 1.38 13.40
C LYS A 94 1.80 1.00 12.10
N ILE A 95 2.47 1.96 11.48
CA ILE A 95 3.24 1.80 10.26
C ILE A 95 4.65 2.27 10.54
N TYR A 96 5.62 1.40 10.28
CA TYR A 96 7.04 1.69 10.45
C TYR A 96 7.87 0.86 9.48
N GLY A 97 9.07 1.30 9.20
CA GLY A 97 9.92 0.62 8.26
C GLY A 97 11.41 0.81 8.50
N GLU A 98 12.18 -0.07 7.92
CA GLU A 98 13.64 -0.01 7.86
C GLU A 98 14.13 0.57 6.53
N ILE A 99 13.19 1.07 5.72
CA ILE A 99 13.46 1.57 4.36
C ILE A 99 13.70 3.07 4.44
N PRO A 100 14.91 3.57 4.10
CA PRO A 100 15.17 5.00 4.06
C PRO A 100 14.24 5.70 3.07
N ILE A 101 13.64 6.82 3.50
CA ILE A 101 12.79 7.65 2.66
C ILE A 101 13.65 8.29 1.57
N ASN A 102 13.16 8.30 0.33
CA ASN A 102 13.85 8.87 -0.85
C ASN A 102 15.19 8.21 -1.22
N ALA A 103 15.38 6.95 -0.88
CA ALA A 103 16.60 6.21 -1.22
C ALA A 103 16.56 5.50 -2.57
N GLY A 104 15.52 5.70 -3.39
CA GLY A 104 15.37 5.04 -4.70
C GLY A 104 15.09 3.52 -4.63
N ILE A 105 14.67 3.02 -3.47
CA ILE A 105 14.43 1.59 -3.20
C ILE A 105 12.93 1.29 -3.03
N SER A 106 12.08 2.06 -3.68
CA SER A 106 10.61 1.89 -3.73
C SER A 106 9.93 1.79 -2.36
N SER A 107 10.26 2.73 -1.47
CA SER A 107 9.62 2.78 -0.15
C SER A 107 8.11 3.05 -0.24
N SER A 108 7.65 3.86 -1.19
CA SER A 108 6.24 4.13 -1.43
C SER A 108 5.50 2.87 -1.89
N SER A 109 6.05 2.15 -2.86
CA SER A 109 5.43 0.94 -3.40
C SER A 109 5.37 -0.17 -2.35
N ALA A 110 6.44 -0.35 -1.56
CA ALA A 110 6.42 -1.29 -0.43
C ALA A 110 5.34 -0.90 0.60
N LEU A 111 5.15 0.40 0.89
CA LEU A 111 4.08 0.88 1.76
C LEU A 111 2.69 0.56 1.18
N VAL A 112 2.46 0.82 -0.11
CA VAL A 112 1.17 0.58 -0.75
C VAL A 112 0.84 -0.91 -0.79
N VAL A 113 1.82 -1.77 -1.13
CA VAL A 113 1.66 -3.23 -1.10
C VAL A 113 1.34 -3.72 0.31
N ALA A 114 2.09 -3.28 1.33
CA ALA A 114 1.83 -3.64 2.71
C ALA A 114 0.43 -3.17 3.17
N TRP A 115 0.03 -1.96 2.77
CA TRP A 115 -1.28 -1.39 3.09
C TRP A 115 -2.43 -2.20 2.47
N ILE A 116 -2.34 -2.55 1.20
CA ILE A 116 -3.33 -3.40 0.52
C ILE A 116 -3.39 -4.77 1.19
N ARG A 117 -2.26 -5.41 1.48
CA ARG A 117 -2.22 -6.68 2.22
C ARG A 117 -2.90 -6.56 3.58
N PHE A 118 -2.69 -5.47 4.30
CA PHE A 118 -3.36 -5.21 5.58
C PHE A 118 -4.87 -5.10 5.38
N LEU A 119 -5.35 -4.29 4.44
CA LEU A 119 -6.77 -4.10 4.14
C LEU A 119 -7.47 -5.39 3.74
N ILE A 120 -6.78 -6.29 3.04
CA ILE A 120 -7.29 -7.63 2.70
C ILE A 120 -7.32 -8.53 3.95
N SER A 121 -6.28 -8.47 4.78
CA SER A 121 -6.15 -9.32 5.97
C SER A 121 -7.19 -9.05 7.06
N ILE A 122 -7.80 -7.87 7.06
CA ILE A 122 -8.86 -7.48 7.99
C ILE A 122 -10.27 -7.87 7.52
N GLN A 123 -10.42 -8.52 6.37
CA GLN A 123 -11.72 -8.99 5.88
C GLN A 123 -12.17 -10.22 6.64
N ASP A 124 -13.47 -10.32 6.92
CA ASP A 124 -14.08 -11.49 7.58
C ASP A 124 -13.99 -12.74 6.69
N HIS A 125 -14.24 -12.57 5.39
CA HIS A 125 -14.01 -13.59 4.39
C HIS A 125 -12.72 -13.26 3.65
N LYS A 126 -11.74 -14.17 3.72
CA LYS A 126 -10.48 -14.02 2.99
C LYS A 126 -10.66 -14.59 1.57
N PRO A 127 -10.90 -13.76 0.56
CA PRO A 127 -10.90 -14.25 -0.81
C PRO A 127 -9.50 -14.77 -1.16
N GLU A 128 -9.44 -15.79 -2.01
CA GLU A 128 -8.17 -16.21 -2.60
C GLU A 128 -7.69 -15.12 -3.57
N ILE A 129 -6.73 -14.34 -3.11
CA ILE A 129 -6.14 -13.24 -3.88
C ILE A 129 -4.69 -13.60 -4.15
N THR A 130 -4.31 -13.57 -5.40
CA THR A 130 -2.91 -13.82 -5.80
C THR A 130 -2.04 -12.59 -5.52
N ASP A 131 -0.75 -12.80 -5.30
CA ASP A 131 0.21 -11.70 -5.15
C ASP A 131 0.23 -10.80 -6.39
N LEU A 132 0.04 -11.39 -7.58
CA LEU A 132 -0.14 -10.64 -8.83
C LEU A 132 -1.30 -9.64 -8.78
N GLN A 133 -2.44 -10.03 -8.19
CA GLN A 133 -3.58 -9.13 -8.05
C GLN A 133 -3.30 -8.01 -7.04
N ILE A 134 -2.58 -8.31 -5.97
CA ILE A 134 -2.15 -7.30 -4.98
C ILE A 134 -1.22 -6.29 -5.66
N GLY A 135 -0.25 -6.75 -6.45
CA GLY A 135 0.65 -5.88 -7.21
C GLY A 135 -0.09 -4.97 -8.19
N LYS A 136 -1.10 -5.50 -8.91
CA LYS A 136 -1.96 -4.69 -9.80
C LYS A 136 -2.70 -3.59 -9.07
N TRP A 137 -3.34 -3.88 -7.94
CA TRP A 137 -4.02 -2.87 -7.14
C TRP A 137 -3.06 -1.84 -6.54
N ALA A 138 -1.84 -2.28 -6.17
CA ALA A 138 -0.82 -1.37 -5.68
C ALA A 138 -0.35 -0.40 -6.78
N TYR A 139 -0.12 -0.90 -7.99
CA TYR A 139 0.19 -0.08 -9.16
C TYR A 139 -0.95 0.90 -9.49
N GLU A 140 -2.20 0.42 -9.52
CA GLU A 140 -3.37 1.28 -9.73
C GLU A 140 -3.41 2.39 -8.67
N ALA A 141 -3.20 2.07 -7.39
CA ALA A 141 -3.27 3.03 -6.30
C ALA A 141 -2.15 4.08 -6.30
N GLU A 142 -0.97 3.72 -6.79
CA GLU A 142 0.21 4.58 -6.79
C GLU A 142 0.34 5.40 -8.07
N SER A 143 -0.03 4.84 -9.22
CA SER A 143 0.21 5.41 -10.55
C SER A 143 -1.07 5.78 -11.30
N GLU A 144 -1.90 4.79 -11.65
CA GLU A 144 -3.06 5.01 -12.52
C GLU A 144 -4.12 5.92 -11.88
N PHE A 145 -4.37 5.77 -10.59
CA PHE A 145 -5.33 6.59 -9.85
C PHE A 145 -5.03 8.09 -9.96
N PHE A 146 -3.76 8.45 -10.07
CA PHE A 146 -3.30 9.83 -10.17
C PHE A 146 -2.86 10.24 -11.56
N ASN A 147 -3.07 9.39 -12.58
CA ASN A 147 -2.59 9.59 -13.95
C ASN A 147 -1.07 9.87 -14.02
N GLN A 148 -0.29 9.21 -13.16
CA GLN A 148 1.15 9.31 -13.16
C GLN A 148 1.78 8.19 -14.00
N PRO A 149 2.83 8.48 -14.77
CA PRO A 149 3.60 7.43 -15.43
C PRO A 149 4.28 6.56 -14.38
N GLY A 150 4.21 5.27 -14.53
CA GLY A 150 4.85 4.29 -13.65
C GLY A 150 4.97 2.96 -14.36
N GLY A 151 5.87 2.12 -13.89
CA GLY A 151 5.97 0.72 -14.31
C GLY A 151 5.49 -0.21 -13.22
N LEU A 152 5.43 -1.49 -13.52
CA LEU A 152 4.94 -2.53 -12.62
C LEU A 152 6.05 -3.10 -11.71
N MET A 153 7.31 -2.79 -11.98
CA MET A 153 8.48 -3.39 -11.34
C MET A 153 8.46 -3.24 -9.82
N ASP A 154 7.95 -2.11 -9.33
CA ASP A 154 8.04 -1.73 -7.92
C ASP A 154 7.04 -2.47 -7.04
N GLN A 155 5.95 -2.96 -7.61
CA GLN A 155 4.85 -3.61 -6.89
C GLN A 155 4.91 -5.15 -7.00
N TYR A 156 5.79 -5.70 -7.81
CA TYR A 156 6.05 -7.14 -8.02
C TYR A 156 7.40 -7.54 -7.42
#